data_1239043bffb8bf8e1e4960a3e4fbcb98
#
_entry.id   1239043bffb8bf8e1e4960a3e4fbcb98
#
_cell.length_a   1.000
_cell.length_b   1.000
_cell.length_c   1.000
_cell.angle_alpha   90.00
_cell.angle_beta   90.00
_cell.angle_gamma   90.00
#
_symmetry.space_group_name_H-M   'P 1'
#
loop_
_entity.id
_entity.type
_entity.pdbx_description
1 polymer ?
#
loop_
_entity_poly.entity_id
_entity_poly.type
_entity_poly.pdbx_seq_one_letter_code
_entity_poly.pdbx_strand_id
1 'polypeptide(L)'
;MATYKTAEVAAMIGVHPNTVRLYEKMKLIPKPERLSNGYRVFTDFHIWQCKLIRLAFQVEVLQNGLRKKIVRMVTVSAAGEFDTAIILTEEYLKQLRQERRNAEEAIKIVKQLLSG
;
A
#
# COMPACT_ATOMS: atom_id res chain seq x y z
N MET A 1 -23.16 9.54 -4.53
CA MET A 1 -21.84 8.96 -4.22
C MET A 1 -21.93 8.10 -2.97
N ALA A 2 -21.33 6.95 -3.00
CA ALA A 2 -21.27 6.08 -1.83
C ALA A 2 -20.36 6.66 -0.76
N THR A 3 -20.80 6.59 0.49
CA THR A 3 -20.00 6.97 1.64
C THR A 3 -19.96 5.81 2.64
N TYR A 4 -18.92 5.77 3.45
CA TYR A 4 -18.66 4.66 4.34
C TYR A 4 -18.25 5.16 5.72
N LYS A 5 -18.59 4.38 6.74
CA LYS A 5 -18.14 4.61 8.12
C LYS A 5 -16.81 3.91 8.34
N THR A 6 -16.06 4.31 9.38
CA THR A 6 -14.78 3.69 9.72
C THR A 6 -14.87 2.17 9.83
N ALA A 7 -15.88 1.65 10.52
CA ALA A 7 -16.05 0.20 10.69
C ALA A 7 -16.32 -0.51 9.36
N GLU A 8 -17.05 0.13 8.44
CA GLU A 8 -17.32 -0.42 7.13
C GLU A 8 -16.04 -0.50 6.28
N VAL A 9 -15.24 0.57 6.28
CA VAL A 9 -13.95 0.59 5.59
C VAL A 9 -13.05 -0.51 6.14
N ALA A 10 -12.95 -0.61 7.46
CA ALA A 10 -12.13 -1.62 8.12
C ALA A 10 -12.53 -3.04 7.72
N ALA A 11 -13.83 -3.32 7.70
CA ALA A 11 -14.35 -4.63 7.27
C ALA A 11 -14.05 -4.92 5.80
N MET A 12 -14.19 -3.91 4.94
CA MET A 12 -13.95 -4.06 3.49
C MET A 12 -12.49 -4.37 3.16
N ILE A 13 -11.55 -3.83 3.93
CA ILE A 13 -10.11 -4.03 3.69
C ILE A 13 -9.49 -5.07 4.62
N GLY A 14 -10.28 -5.64 5.53
CA GLY A 14 -9.82 -6.73 6.41
C GLY A 14 -8.88 -6.30 7.52
N VAL A 15 -9.12 -5.14 8.13
CA VAL A 15 -8.32 -4.63 9.25
C VAL A 15 -9.21 -4.17 10.41
N HIS A 16 -8.60 -3.91 11.55
CA HIS A 16 -9.30 -3.31 12.69
C HIS A 16 -9.58 -1.82 12.40
N PRO A 17 -10.71 -1.25 12.88
CA PRO A 17 -11.00 0.19 12.71
C PRO A 17 -9.87 1.12 13.17
N ASN A 18 -9.14 0.76 14.22
CA ASN A 18 -7.99 1.54 14.67
C ASN A 18 -6.88 1.64 13.62
N THR A 19 -6.74 0.62 12.77
CA THR A 19 -5.78 0.65 11.67
C THR A 19 -6.14 1.71 10.64
N VAL A 20 -7.44 1.87 10.34
CA VAL A 20 -7.92 2.91 9.43
C VAL A 20 -7.61 4.30 10.00
N ARG A 21 -7.84 4.49 11.30
CA ARG A 21 -7.52 5.75 11.99
C ARG A 21 -6.01 6.04 11.97
N LEU A 22 -5.20 4.99 12.10
CA LEU A 22 -3.75 5.11 12.01
C LEU A 22 -3.30 5.56 10.62
N TYR A 23 -3.92 5.01 9.55
CA TYR A 23 -3.63 5.43 8.18
C TYR A 23 -3.88 6.91 7.98
N GLU A 24 -4.98 7.44 8.54
CA GLU A 24 -5.27 8.88 8.51
C GLU A 24 -4.19 9.67 9.25
N LYS A 25 -3.83 9.24 10.46
CA LYS A 25 -2.82 9.90 11.29
C LYS A 25 -1.46 9.94 10.60
N MET A 26 -1.10 8.89 9.90
CA MET A 26 0.16 8.79 9.14
C MET A 26 0.11 9.47 7.78
N LYS A 27 -1.01 10.07 7.42
CA LYS A 27 -1.24 10.73 6.12
C LYS A 27 -1.11 9.79 4.93
N LEU A 28 -1.41 8.50 5.12
CA LEU A 28 -1.42 7.50 4.06
C LEU A 28 -2.71 7.53 3.25
N ILE A 29 -3.76 8.13 3.82
CA ILE A 29 -5.03 8.39 3.15
C ILE A 29 -5.36 9.89 3.27
N PRO A 30 -6.20 10.45 2.36
CA PRO A 30 -6.69 11.81 2.53
C PRO A 30 -7.51 11.91 3.81
N LYS A 31 -7.45 13.07 4.46
CA LYS A 31 -8.23 13.30 5.65
C LYS A 31 -9.73 13.19 5.31
N PRO A 32 -10.47 12.26 5.94
CA PRO A 32 -11.90 12.13 5.66
C PRO A 32 -12.68 13.32 6.20
N GLU A 33 -13.76 13.67 5.53
CA GLU A 33 -14.70 14.63 6.04
C GLU A 33 -15.36 14.11 7.31
N ARG A 34 -15.86 15.01 8.15
CA ARG A 34 -16.58 14.65 9.35
C ARG A 34 -17.99 15.21 9.32
N LEU A 35 -18.91 14.40 9.83
CA LEU A 35 -20.27 14.87 10.10
C LEU A 35 -20.27 15.83 11.29
N SER A 36 -21.38 16.54 11.50
CA SER A 36 -21.54 17.46 12.63
C SER A 36 -21.33 16.77 13.99
N ASN A 37 -21.60 15.47 14.07
CA ASN A 37 -21.40 14.67 15.28
C ASN A 37 -19.95 14.17 15.46
N GLY A 38 -19.04 14.55 14.57
CA GLY A 38 -17.63 14.18 14.62
C GLY A 38 -17.28 12.86 13.95
N TYR A 39 -18.23 12.10 13.45
CA TYR A 39 -17.95 10.85 12.76
C TYR A 39 -17.33 11.08 11.40
N ARG A 40 -16.36 10.24 11.06
CA ARG A 40 -15.66 10.28 9.77
C ARG A 40 -16.54 9.75 8.66
N VAL A 41 -16.43 10.35 7.47
CA VAL A 41 -17.11 9.91 6.25
C VAL A 41 -16.03 9.60 5.21
N PHE A 42 -15.97 8.34 4.78
CA PHE A 42 -15.02 7.87 3.78
C PHE A 42 -15.72 7.72 2.43
N THR A 43 -14.95 7.89 1.37
CA THR A 43 -15.39 7.75 -0.02
C THR A 43 -14.76 6.52 -0.67
N ASP A 44 -15.15 6.24 -1.91
CA ASP A 44 -14.52 5.17 -2.69
C ASP A 44 -13.02 5.36 -2.84
N PHE A 45 -12.55 6.60 -2.96
CA PHE A 45 -11.12 6.88 -3.00
C PHE A 45 -10.42 6.37 -1.74
N HIS A 46 -10.99 6.61 -0.58
CA HIS A 46 -10.43 6.09 0.68
C HIS A 46 -10.33 4.57 0.66
N ILE A 47 -11.36 3.89 0.15
CA ILE A 47 -11.35 2.42 0.05
C ILE A 47 -10.21 1.95 -0.85
N TRP A 48 -10.09 2.52 -2.04
CA TRP A 48 -9.03 2.15 -2.98
C TRP A 48 -7.64 2.45 -2.41
N GLN A 49 -7.48 3.60 -1.75
CA GLN A 49 -6.23 3.98 -1.12
C GLN A 49 -5.85 3.01 0.00
N CYS A 50 -6.81 2.59 0.82
CA CYS A 50 -6.57 1.60 1.87
C CYS A 50 -6.19 0.23 1.29
N LYS A 51 -6.81 -0.18 0.18
CA LYS A 51 -6.42 -1.42 -0.51
C LYS A 51 -4.99 -1.34 -1.03
N LEU A 52 -4.61 -0.20 -1.58
CA LEU A 52 -3.24 0.05 -2.03
C LEU A 52 -2.24 -0.08 -0.88
N ILE A 53 -2.55 0.52 0.27
CA ILE A 53 -1.71 0.43 1.47
C ILE A 53 -1.51 -1.03 1.88
N ARG A 54 -2.60 -1.81 1.93
CA ARG A 54 -2.54 -3.22 2.31
C ARG A 54 -1.63 -4.03 1.38
N LEU A 55 -1.81 -3.86 0.08
CA LEU A 55 -0.98 -4.55 -0.92
C LEU A 55 0.49 -4.15 -0.80
N ALA A 56 0.75 -2.85 -0.68
CA ALA A 56 2.11 -2.33 -0.61
C ALA A 56 2.85 -2.86 0.63
N PHE A 57 2.21 -2.86 1.79
CA PHE A 57 2.84 -3.28 3.04
C PHE A 57 2.98 -4.80 3.19
N GLN A 58 2.24 -5.59 2.41
CA GLN A 58 2.46 -7.03 2.39
C GLN A 58 3.83 -7.42 1.85
N VAL A 59 4.44 -6.57 1.05
CA VAL A 59 5.76 -6.82 0.43
C VAL A 59 6.89 -6.28 1.28
N GLU A 60 6.60 -5.54 2.32
CA GLU A 60 7.57 -4.83 3.16
C GLU A 60 8.60 -5.74 3.81
N VAL A 61 8.17 -6.95 4.20
CA VAL A 61 9.01 -7.91 4.95
C VAL A 61 10.21 -8.39 4.14
N LEU A 62 10.21 -8.16 2.84
CA LEU A 62 11.14 -8.80 1.94
C LEU A 62 12.34 -7.92 1.54
N GLN A 63 12.33 -6.59 1.80
CA GLN A 63 13.30 -5.75 1.12
C GLN A 63 13.75 -4.49 1.88
N ASN A 64 15.05 -4.33 2.03
CA ASN A 64 15.69 -3.14 2.58
C ASN A 64 15.52 -1.94 1.62
N GLY A 65 14.97 -0.84 2.14
CA GLY A 65 14.83 0.41 1.39
C GLY A 65 13.56 0.54 0.57
N LEU A 66 12.84 -0.54 0.30
CA LEU A 66 11.59 -0.49 -0.45
C LEU A 66 10.46 0.15 0.36
N ARG A 67 10.50 0.03 1.68
CA ARG A 67 9.49 0.64 2.55
C ARG A 67 9.34 2.14 2.32
N LYS A 68 10.46 2.87 2.21
CA LYS A 68 10.44 4.31 1.97
C LYS A 68 9.79 4.65 0.65
N LYS A 69 10.05 3.85 -0.39
CA LYS A 69 9.45 4.02 -1.72
C LYS A 69 7.96 3.77 -1.69
N ILE A 70 7.52 2.74 -0.99
CA ILE A 70 6.11 2.39 -0.81
C ILE A 70 5.36 3.52 -0.11
N VAL A 71 5.89 4.00 1.01
CA VAL A 71 5.28 5.09 1.78
C VAL A 71 5.15 6.34 0.92
N ARG A 72 6.20 6.69 0.18
CA ARG A 72 6.17 7.85 -0.72
C ARG A 72 5.10 7.72 -1.80
N MET A 73 5.02 6.56 -2.45
CA MET A 73 4.01 6.28 -3.47
C MET A 73 2.60 6.46 -2.89
N VAL A 74 2.36 5.90 -1.72
CA VAL A 74 1.05 5.95 -1.05
C VAL A 74 0.69 7.38 -0.65
N THR A 75 1.62 8.12 -0.07
CA THR A 75 1.36 9.51 0.35
C THR A 75 1.14 10.45 -0.83
N VAL A 76 1.87 10.26 -1.91
CA VAL A 76 1.70 11.04 -3.16
C VAL A 76 0.32 10.73 -3.77
N SER A 77 -0.08 9.47 -3.78
CA SER A 77 -1.42 9.06 -4.25
C SER A 77 -2.52 9.67 -3.37
N ALA A 78 -2.33 9.67 -2.05
CA ALA A 78 -3.29 10.26 -1.12
C ALA A 78 -3.46 11.78 -1.34
N ALA A 79 -2.40 12.44 -1.79
CA ALA A 79 -2.45 13.87 -2.12
C ALA A 79 -3.08 14.17 -3.49
N GLY A 80 -3.47 13.14 -4.24
CA GLY A 80 -4.08 13.28 -5.56
C GLY A 80 -3.06 13.45 -6.69
N GLU A 81 -1.77 13.33 -6.42
CA GLU A 81 -0.71 13.45 -7.43
C GLU A 81 -0.52 12.11 -8.13
N PHE A 82 -1.52 11.70 -8.94
CA PHE A 82 -1.59 10.36 -9.50
C PHE A 82 -0.50 10.06 -10.52
N ASP A 83 -0.12 11.04 -11.34
CA ASP A 83 0.94 10.83 -12.34
C ASP A 83 2.27 10.49 -11.65
N THR A 84 2.61 11.21 -10.59
CA THR A 84 3.80 10.93 -9.79
C THR A 84 3.69 9.58 -9.11
N ALA A 85 2.52 9.24 -8.56
CA ALA A 85 2.29 7.96 -7.92
C ALA A 85 2.47 6.80 -8.92
N ILE A 86 2.01 6.96 -10.15
CA ILE A 86 2.17 5.95 -11.21
C ILE A 86 3.65 5.73 -11.51
N ILE A 87 4.42 6.80 -11.68
CA ILE A 87 5.87 6.72 -11.95
C ILE A 87 6.58 5.97 -10.81
N LEU A 88 6.27 6.33 -9.55
CA LEU A 88 6.86 5.67 -8.38
C LEU A 88 6.48 4.20 -8.31
N THR A 89 5.24 3.86 -8.67
CA THR A 89 4.76 2.49 -8.69
C THR A 89 5.45 1.67 -9.78
N GLU A 90 5.66 2.26 -10.95
CA GLU A 90 6.38 1.60 -12.05
C GLU A 90 7.85 1.33 -11.69
N GLU A 91 8.51 2.28 -11.05
CA GLU A 91 9.87 2.10 -10.53
C GLU A 91 9.93 0.98 -9.49
N TYR A 92 8.96 0.95 -8.57
CA TYR A 92 8.83 -0.09 -7.57
C TYR A 92 8.64 -1.47 -8.21
N LEU A 93 7.74 -1.57 -9.20
CA LEU A 93 7.49 -2.81 -9.93
C LEU A 93 8.75 -3.30 -10.64
N LYS A 94 9.49 -2.39 -11.28
CA LYS A 94 10.76 -2.71 -11.95
C LYS A 94 11.75 -3.31 -10.97
N GLN A 95 11.85 -2.75 -9.78
CA GLN A 95 12.74 -3.23 -8.74
C GLN A 95 12.31 -4.61 -8.22
N LEU A 96 11.01 -4.83 -8.01
CA LEU A 96 10.48 -6.13 -7.61
C LEU A 96 10.75 -7.20 -8.65
N ARG A 97 10.60 -6.88 -9.92
CA ARG A 97 10.92 -7.80 -11.03
C ARG A 97 12.39 -8.18 -11.04
N GLN A 98 13.27 -7.22 -10.76
CA GLN A 98 14.70 -7.49 -10.65
C GLN A 98 15.00 -8.41 -9.48
N GLU A 99 14.39 -8.18 -8.33
CA GLU A 99 14.55 -9.05 -7.15
C GLU A 99 14.03 -10.46 -7.43
N ARG A 100 12.92 -10.58 -8.13
CA ARG A 100 12.40 -11.88 -8.56
C ARG A 100 13.38 -12.62 -9.44
N ARG A 101 13.97 -11.93 -10.43
CA ARG A 101 14.99 -12.52 -11.30
C ARG A 101 16.21 -12.98 -10.50
N ASN A 102 16.64 -12.17 -9.54
CA ASN A 102 17.76 -12.53 -8.67
C ASN A 102 17.46 -13.79 -7.86
N ALA A 103 16.25 -13.89 -7.31
CA ALA A 103 15.81 -15.07 -6.56
C ALA A 103 15.73 -16.31 -7.45
N GLU A 104 15.20 -16.17 -8.66
CA GLU A 104 15.14 -17.28 -9.63
C GLU A 104 16.54 -17.76 -10.02
N GLU A 105 17.46 -16.85 -10.22
CA GLU A 105 18.85 -17.18 -10.52
C GLU A 105 19.53 -17.89 -9.36
N ALA A 106 19.29 -17.41 -8.13
CA ALA A 106 19.81 -18.06 -6.92
C ALA A 106 19.30 -19.51 -6.80
N ILE A 107 18.02 -19.73 -7.09
CA ILE A 107 17.43 -21.08 -7.10
C ILE A 107 18.15 -21.99 -8.09
N LYS A 108 18.42 -21.50 -9.30
CA LYS A 108 19.16 -22.27 -10.31
C LYS A 108 20.53 -22.67 -9.83
N ILE A 109 21.26 -21.73 -9.20
CA ILE A 109 22.59 -22.00 -8.65
C ILE A 109 22.53 -23.08 -7.59
N VAL A 110 21.60 -22.98 -6.64
CA VAL A 110 21.45 -23.97 -5.57
C VAL A 110 21.11 -25.35 -6.14
N LYS A 111 20.20 -25.41 -7.11
CA LYS A 111 19.87 -26.68 -7.79
C LYS A 111 21.08 -27.30 -8.48
N GLN A 112 21.89 -26.48 -9.10
CA GLN A 112 23.11 -26.95 -9.76
C GLN A 112 24.14 -27.46 -8.76
N LEU A 113 24.30 -26.78 -7.63
CA LEU A 113 25.17 -27.23 -6.55
C LEU A 113 24.68 -28.57 -5.96
N LEU A 114 23.38 -28.75 -5.87
CA LEU A 114 22.79 -29.96 -5.32
C LEU A 114 22.99 -31.17 -6.24
N SER A 115 22.97 -30.95 -7.54
CA SER A 115 23.09 -32.03 -8.54
C SER A 115 24.52 -32.37 -8.93
N GLY A 116 25.43 -31.55 -8.51
CA GLY A 116 26.78 -31.69 -8.98
C GLY A 116 27.87 -31.88 -8.08
#